data_c943209b800ea54b8a3a38b826acd03f
#
_entry.id   c943209b800ea54b8a3a38b826acd03f
#
_cell.length_a   1.000
_cell.length_b   1.000
_cell.length_c   1.000
_cell.angle_alpha   90.00
_cell.angle_beta   90.00
_cell.angle_gamma   90.00
#
_symmetry.space_group_name_H-M   'P 1'
#
loop_
_entity.id
_entity.type
_entity.pdbx_description
1 polymer ?
#
loop_
_entity_poly.entity_id
_entity_poly.type
_entity_poly.pdbx_seq_one_letter_code
_entity_poly.pdbx_strand_id
1 'polypeptide(L)'
;KSGYSLNRYNALHISSIMIELVNTLVDKGLIDKQVGSEAARKTTRIWPTQALIDEFLQLDFSEFDVDSAADKEVIVLNQKGFDDIESDDKNKREKAKAIDYDDDDFAPVKGMRSHLHAYNALLSKTYVDVGSLEKPFVVRKSKKRNRKDTFVPINQRRKFVRRIFYRGDWSLGGRFHGGVWQQIGKEYSPTIRKSGMSNQFVK
;
A
#
# COMPACT_ATOMS: atom_id res chain seq x y z
N LYS A 1 -17.03 -0.40 16.73
CA LYS A 1 -15.84 -1.25 16.87
C LYS A 1 -14.63 -0.39 16.65
N SER A 2 -13.69 -0.37 17.60
CA SER A 2 -12.46 0.42 17.46
C SER A 2 -11.72 -0.02 16.19
N GLY A 3 -11.14 0.91 15.45
CA GLY A 3 -10.31 0.62 14.27
C GLY A 3 -9.00 -0.12 14.60
N TYR A 4 -8.81 -0.47 15.89
CA TYR A 4 -7.63 -1.10 16.44
C TYR A 4 -7.93 -2.58 16.74
N SER A 5 -8.08 -3.39 15.69
CA SER A 5 -8.28 -4.84 15.89
C SER A 5 -6.96 -5.58 15.80
N LEU A 6 -6.81 -6.56 16.70
CA LEU A 6 -5.75 -7.56 16.62
C LEU A 6 -6.14 -8.54 15.49
N ASN A 7 -5.80 -8.21 14.26
CA ASN A 7 -5.95 -9.12 13.12
C ASN A 7 -4.69 -9.07 12.25
N ARG A 8 -4.55 -10.07 11.39
CA ARG A 8 -3.38 -10.22 10.50
C ARG A 8 -3.12 -9.03 9.58
N TYR A 9 -4.11 -8.19 9.33
CA TYR A 9 -3.98 -7.02 8.47
C TYR A 9 -3.49 -5.78 9.21
N ASN A 10 -3.45 -5.82 10.54
CA ASN A 10 -2.85 -4.79 11.39
C ASN A 10 -1.38 -5.13 11.67
N ALA A 11 -0.59 -5.26 10.61
CA ALA A 11 0.80 -5.69 10.70
C ALA A 11 1.68 -4.78 11.57
N LEU A 12 1.35 -3.48 11.65
CA LEU A 12 2.05 -2.52 12.51
C LEU A 12 1.55 -2.54 13.96
N HIS A 13 0.63 -3.43 14.31
CA HIS A 13 0.01 -3.51 15.64
C HIS A 13 -0.50 -2.15 16.16
N ILE A 14 -1.03 -1.32 15.24
CA ILE A 14 -1.57 0.00 15.59
C ILE A 14 -2.68 -0.18 16.62
N SER A 15 -2.54 0.50 17.76
CA SER A 15 -3.45 0.43 18.89
C SER A 15 -3.78 1.82 19.42
N SER A 16 -4.63 1.91 20.44
CA SER A 16 -4.95 3.18 21.11
C SER A 16 -3.72 3.88 21.72
N ILE A 17 -2.67 3.13 22.04
CA ILE A 17 -1.39 3.66 22.53
C ILE A 17 -0.80 4.68 21.55
N MET A 18 -1.08 4.56 20.24
CA MET A 18 -0.64 5.56 19.26
C MET A 18 -1.22 6.96 19.53
N ILE A 19 -2.40 7.04 20.14
CA ILE A 19 -3.00 8.33 20.52
C ILE A 19 -2.21 8.95 21.66
N GLU A 20 -1.85 8.15 22.66
CA GLU A 20 -1.02 8.59 23.79
C GLU A 20 0.37 8.99 23.33
N LEU A 21 0.97 8.22 22.44
CA LEU A 21 2.27 8.57 21.84
C LEU A 21 2.22 9.91 21.10
N VAL A 22 1.21 10.12 20.25
CA VAL A 22 1.03 11.39 19.53
C VAL A 22 0.86 12.54 20.52
N ASN A 23 0.05 12.37 21.59
CA ASN A 23 -0.12 13.41 22.61
C ASN A 23 1.20 13.70 23.32
N THR A 24 1.96 12.68 23.72
CA THR A 24 3.27 12.83 24.35
C THR A 24 4.25 13.59 23.46
N LEU A 25 4.26 13.34 22.15
CA LEU A 25 5.09 14.07 21.19
C LEU A 25 4.67 15.54 21.06
N VAL A 26 3.37 15.82 21.13
CA VAL A 26 2.86 17.20 21.19
C VAL A 26 3.29 17.89 22.47
N ASP A 27 3.13 17.25 23.62
CA ASP A 27 3.50 17.80 24.93
C ASP A 27 5.01 18.07 25.04
N LYS A 28 5.83 17.28 24.34
CA LYS A 28 7.27 17.51 24.21
C LYS A 28 7.64 18.58 23.18
N GLY A 29 6.69 19.16 22.49
CA GLY A 29 6.93 20.17 21.46
C GLY A 29 7.63 19.63 20.20
N LEU A 30 7.58 18.32 19.94
CA LEU A 30 8.21 17.71 18.78
C LEU A 30 7.29 17.71 17.55
N ILE A 31 5.98 17.64 17.77
CA ILE A 31 4.98 17.71 16.69
C ILE A 31 3.86 18.65 17.06
N ASP A 32 3.26 19.27 16.05
CA ASP A 32 1.99 19.97 16.15
C ASP A 32 0.84 19.08 15.74
N LYS A 33 -0.34 19.30 16.32
CA LYS A 33 -1.54 18.52 16.04
C LYS A 33 -2.75 19.42 15.82
N GLN A 34 -3.43 19.24 14.69
CA GLN A 34 -4.74 19.79 14.43
C GLN A 34 -5.79 18.68 14.49
N VAL A 35 -6.64 18.72 15.51
CA VAL A 35 -7.70 17.72 15.67
C VAL A 35 -8.72 17.87 14.55
N GLY A 36 -9.05 16.75 13.94
CA GLY A 36 -10.10 16.67 12.94
C GLY A 36 -11.50 16.79 13.57
N SER A 37 -12.49 17.01 12.74
CA SER A 37 -13.90 17.02 13.11
C SER A 37 -14.70 16.16 12.15
N GLU A 38 -15.45 15.21 12.69
CA GLU A 38 -16.32 14.34 11.89
C GLU A 38 -17.42 15.17 11.22
N ALA A 39 -17.99 16.13 11.93
CA ALA A 39 -19.03 17.04 11.39
C ALA A 39 -18.51 17.85 10.20
N ALA A 40 -17.24 18.28 10.24
CA ALA A 40 -16.60 18.98 9.14
C ALA A 40 -15.92 18.06 8.12
N ARG A 41 -16.01 16.74 8.27
CA ARG A 41 -15.31 15.71 7.46
C ARG A 41 -13.80 15.98 7.36
N LYS A 42 -13.20 16.50 8.41
CA LYS A 42 -11.76 16.77 8.49
C LYS A 42 -11.09 15.69 9.32
N THR A 43 -10.00 15.14 8.79
CA THR A 43 -9.12 14.22 9.53
C THR A 43 -8.17 14.99 10.45
N THR A 44 -7.79 14.38 11.57
CA THR A 44 -6.68 14.88 12.39
C THR A 44 -5.41 14.91 11.56
N ARG A 45 -4.65 15.99 11.66
CA ARG A 45 -3.35 16.17 11.00
C ARG A 45 -2.28 16.38 12.04
N ILE A 46 -1.10 15.87 11.76
CA ILE A 46 0.11 16.08 12.56
C ILE A 46 1.24 16.51 11.61
N TRP A 47 2.13 17.34 12.09
CA TRP A 47 3.34 17.77 11.37
C TRP A 47 4.47 18.04 12.36
N PRO A 48 5.74 17.93 11.93
CA PRO A 48 6.87 18.17 12.79
C PRO A 48 6.97 19.65 13.16
N THR A 49 7.42 19.94 14.38
CA THR A 49 7.88 21.27 14.76
C THR A 49 9.30 21.51 14.23
N GLN A 50 9.78 22.77 14.30
CA GLN A 50 11.15 23.06 13.92
C GLN A 50 12.17 22.29 14.77
N ALA A 51 11.89 22.10 16.06
CA ALA A 51 12.75 21.32 16.97
C ALA A 51 12.96 19.88 16.47
N LEU A 52 11.88 19.21 16.05
CA LEU A 52 12.01 17.85 15.49
C LEU A 52 12.74 17.85 14.15
N ILE A 53 12.50 18.86 13.30
CA ILE A 53 13.21 18.99 12.02
C ILE A 53 14.70 19.15 12.25
N ASP A 54 15.10 20.00 13.21
CA ASP A 54 16.51 20.26 13.52
C ASP A 54 17.20 19.00 14.07
N GLU A 55 16.52 18.21 14.91
CA GLU A 55 17.05 16.92 15.37
C GLU A 55 17.27 15.95 14.20
N PHE A 56 16.30 15.85 13.28
CA PHE A 56 16.42 14.97 12.13
C PHE A 56 17.49 15.41 11.14
N LEU A 57 17.73 16.72 10.98
CA LEU A 57 18.78 17.24 10.12
C LEU A 57 20.19 16.94 10.63
N GLN A 58 20.34 16.64 11.93
CA GLN A 58 21.62 16.22 12.52
C GLN A 58 21.92 14.74 12.26
N LEU A 59 20.92 13.96 11.82
CA LEU A 59 21.08 12.55 11.55
C LEU A 59 21.39 12.35 10.07
N ASP A 60 22.43 11.58 9.79
CA ASP A 60 22.80 11.21 8.41
C ASP A 60 21.95 10.04 7.93
N PHE A 61 20.66 10.31 7.65
CA PHE A 61 19.76 9.33 7.06
C PHE A 61 18.81 9.98 6.05
N SER A 62 18.33 9.18 5.11
CA SER A 62 17.35 9.55 4.11
C SER A 62 16.05 8.77 4.29
N GLU A 63 15.00 9.15 3.57
CA GLU A 63 13.78 8.35 3.48
C GLU A 63 14.04 6.91 2.99
N PHE A 64 15.19 6.65 2.35
CA PHE A 64 15.59 5.35 1.85
C PHE A 64 16.13 4.42 2.95
N ASP A 65 16.52 4.96 4.08
CA ASP A 65 17.01 4.21 5.22
C ASP A 65 15.88 3.76 6.16
N VAL A 66 14.66 4.29 5.94
CA VAL A 66 13.47 3.92 6.70
C VAL A 66 12.77 2.75 6.05
N ASP A 67 12.71 1.60 6.72
CA ASP A 67 11.98 0.43 6.27
C ASP A 67 10.88 0.03 7.26
N SER A 68 9.94 -0.77 6.79
CA SER A 68 8.87 -1.29 7.64
C SER A 68 9.31 -2.61 8.26
N ALA A 69 9.44 -2.64 9.58
CA ALA A 69 9.75 -3.88 10.31
C ALA A 69 8.57 -4.88 10.35
N ALA A 70 7.40 -4.49 9.86
CA ALA A 70 6.21 -5.31 9.94
C ALA A 70 6.04 -6.19 8.70
N ASP A 71 5.88 -7.49 8.91
CA ASP A 71 5.47 -8.42 7.88
C ASP A 71 4.02 -8.18 7.48
N LYS A 72 3.83 -7.58 6.31
CA LYS A 72 2.50 -7.34 5.77
C LYS A 72 1.89 -8.65 5.27
N GLU A 73 0.64 -8.93 5.66
CA GLU A 73 -0.09 -10.06 5.12
C GLU A 73 -0.18 -10.00 3.58
N VAL A 74 0.28 -11.05 2.94
CA VAL A 74 0.34 -11.18 1.48
C VAL A 74 -0.88 -11.87 0.88
N ILE A 75 -1.65 -12.59 1.70
CA ILE A 75 -2.90 -13.26 1.31
C ILE A 75 -4.07 -12.52 1.96
N VAL A 76 -4.97 -11.98 1.15
CA VAL A 76 -6.10 -11.18 1.63
C VAL A 76 -7.40 -11.82 1.17
N LEU A 77 -8.31 -12.02 2.11
CA LEU A 77 -9.68 -12.46 1.85
C LEU A 77 -10.63 -11.28 2.03
N ASN A 78 -11.28 -10.83 0.98
CA ASN A 78 -12.24 -9.73 1.01
C ASN A 78 -13.68 -10.22 0.99
N GLN A 79 -14.54 -9.55 1.76
CA GLN A 79 -15.98 -9.87 1.84
C GLN A 79 -16.72 -9.60 0.52
N LYS A 80 -16.35 -8.53 -0.20
CA LYS A 80 -17.02 -8.09 -1.44
C LYS A 80 -16.31 -8.58 -2.69
N GLY A 81 -17.03 -8.64 -3.80
CA GLY A 81 -16.49 -8.91 -5.12
C GLY A 81 -15.63 -7.73 -5.62
N PHE A 82 -14.80 -8.00 -6.63
CA PHE A 82 -14.01 -6.95 -7.29
C PHE A 82 -14.92 -5.92 -7.99
N ASP A 83 -15.97 -6.38 -8.64
CA ASP A 83 -16.92 -5.55 -9.39
C ASP A 83 -17.75 -4.65 -8.47
N ASP A 84 -18.02 -5.10 -7.23
CA ASP A 84 -18.71 -4.32 -6.21
C ASP A 84 -17.86 -3.14 -5.69
N ILE A 85 -16.53 -3.22 -5.87
CA ILE A 85 -15.56 -2.20 -5.45
C ILE A 85 -15.36 -1.15 -6.55
N GLU A 86 -15.46 -1.54 -7.81
CA GLU A 86 -15.25 -0.68 -8.99
C GLU A 86 -16.52 0.02 -9.48
N SER A 87 -17.65 -0.04 -8.75
CA SER A 87 -18.86 0.65 -9.17
C SER A 87 -18.59 2.14 -9.45
N ASP A 88 -19.10 2.66 -10.56
CA ASP A 88 -18.92 4.06 -10.99
C ASP A 88 -19.54 5.08 -10.02
N ASP A 89 -20.41 4.64 -9.14
CA ASP A 89 -21.03 5.45 -8.12
C ASP A 89 -20.08 5.61 -6.91
N LYS A 90 -19.43 6.77 -6.85
CA LYS A 90 -18.50 7.12 -5.77
C LYS A 90 -19.12 7.09 -4.37
N ASN A 91 -20.42 7.24 -4.27
CA ASN A 91 -21.17 7.23 -3.00
C ASN A 91 -21.43 5.80 -2.51
N LYS A 92 -21.33 4.79 -3.40
CA LYS A 92 -21.49 3.36 -3.10
C LYS A 92 -20.19 2.59 -2.93
N ARG A 93 -19.04 3.25 -3.08
CA ARG A 93 -17.72 2.64 -2.84
C ARG A 93 -17.51 2.38 -1.35
N GLU A 94 -18.23 1.43 -0.81
CA GLU A 94 -17.79 0.85 0.45
C GLU A 94 -16.44 0.15 0.22
N LYS A 95 -15.44 0.55 1.01
CA LYS A 95 -14.13 -0.10 0.95
C LYS A 95 -14.32 -1.59 1.19
N ALA A 96 -13.70 -2.41 0.33
CA ALA A 96 -13.66 -3.85 0.55
C ALA A 96 -13.13 -4.13 1.97
N LYS A 97 -13.92 -4.81 2.77
CA LYS A 97 -13.54 -5.19 4.13
C LYS A 97 -12.82 -6.52 4.05
N ALA A 98 -11.57 -6.53 4.48
CA ALA A 98 -10.83 -7.77 4.64
C ALA A 98 -11.43 -8.59 5.79
N ILE A 99 -11.58 -9.88 5.57
CA ILE A 99 -12.06 -10.86 6.56
C ILE A 99 -10.83 -11.49 7.19
N ASP A 100 -10.82 -11.58 8.51
CA ASP A 100 -9.85 -12.42 9.21
C ASP A 100 -10.21 -13.90 9.03
N TYR A 101 -9.22 -14.77 8.90
CA TYR A 101 -9.40 -16.19 8.62
C TYR A 101 -8.35 -17.01 9.38
N ASP A 102 -8.65 -18.26 9.62
CA ASP A 102 -7.65 -19.20 10.10
C ASP A 102 -6.86 -19.79 8.93
N ASP A 103 -5.57 -20.05 9.13
CA ASP A 103 -4.75 -20.68 8.11
C ASP A 103 -5.15 -22.13 7.81
N ASP A 104 -5.90 -22.74 8.72
CA ASP A 104 -6.43 -24.09 8.54
C ASP A 104 -7.78 -24.12 7.78
N ASP A 105 -8.45 -22.95 7.62
CA ASP A 105 -9.67 -22.83 6.80
C ASP A 105 -9.43 -23.18 5.34
N PHE A 106 -8.19 -23.00 4.86
CA PHE A 106 -7.80 -23.34 3.51
C PHE A 106 -6.35 -23.79 3.46
N ALA A 107 -6.11 -25.07 3.43
CA ALA A 107 -4.79 -25.71 3.49
C ALA A 107 -3.71 -25.11 2.55
N PRO A 108 -4.02 -24.66 1.28
CA PRO A 108 -3.03 -24.04 0.42
C PRO A 108 -2.52 -22.67 0.87
N VAL A 109 -3.17 -21.97 1.81
CA VAL A 109 -2.83 -20.60 2.25
C VAL A 109 -1.38 -20.52 2.73
N LYS A 110 -0.94 -21.46 3.56
CA LYS A 110 0.43 -21.49 4.12
C LYS A 110 1.48 -21.53 2.99
N GLY A 111 1.27 -22.41 2.02
CA GLY A 111 2.16 -22.52 0.85
C GLY A 111 2.15 -21.26 -0.03
N MET A 112 0.97 -20.74 -0.32
CA MET A 112 0.84 -19.49 -1.10
C MET A 112 1.52 -18.31 -0.41
N ARG A 113 1.39 -18.19 0.92
CA ARG A 113 2.03 -17.15 1.71
C ARG A 113 3.54 -17.25 1.62
N SER A 114 4.10 -18.44 1.84
CA SER A 114 5.54 -18.69 1.73
C SER A 114 6.09 -18.32 0.35
N HIS A 115 5.42 -18.74 -0.72
CA HIS A 115 5.83 -18.40 -2.09
C HIS A 115 5.77 -16.89 -2.36
N LEU A 116 4.73 -16.20 -1.86
CA LEU A 116 4.62 -14.75 -2.06
C LEU A 116 5.63 -13.96 -1.24
N HIS A 117 5.99 -14.41 -0.03
CA HIS A 117 7.08 -13.79 0.72
C HIS A 117 8.41 -13.96 -0.01
N ALA A 118 8.72 -15.15 -0.51
CA ALA A 118 9.93 -15.40 -1.31
C ALA A 118 9.95 -14.54 -2.58
N TYR A 119 8.82 -14.43 -3.28
CA TYR A 119 8.68 -13.57 -4.45
C TYR A 119 8.87 -12.08 -4.13
N ASN A 120 8.27 -11.59 -3.05
CA ASN A 120 8.44 -10.20 -2.60
C ASN A 120 9.88 -9.91 -2.16
N ALA A 121 10.55 -10.87 -1.52
CA ALA A 121 11.96 -10.76 -1.17
C ALA A 121 12.86 -10.67 -2.43
N LEU A 122 12.53 -11.40 -3.48
CA LEU A 122 13.21 -11.27 -4.76
C LEU A 122 12.94 -9.91 -5.41
N LEU A 123 11.68 -9.47 -5.43
CA LEU A 123 11.29 -8.17 -5.98
C LEU A 123 11.96 -7.00 -5.25
N SER A 124 12.13 -7.08 -3.94
CA SER A 124 12.77 -6.01 -3.16
C SER A 124 14.22 -5.78 -3.60
N LYS A 125 14.91 -6.85 -4.00
CA LYS A 125 16.30 -6.85 -4.49
C LYS A 125 16.43 -6.56 -5.98
N THR A 126 15.32 -6.55 -6.72
CA THR A 126 15.31 -6.37 -8.18
C THR A 126 15.00 -4.92 -8.52
N TYR A 127 15.84 -4.31 -9.33
CA TYR A 127 15.54 -2.98 -9.88
C TYR A 127 14.51 -3.11 -11.01
N VAL A 128 13.44 -2.33 -10.95
CA VAL A 128 12.38 -2.32 -11.96
C VAL A 128 12.26 -0.92 -12.52
N ASP A 129 12.51 -0.77 -13.80
CA ASP A 129 12.44 0.51 -14.48
C ASP A 129 11.58 0.44 -15.76
N VAL A 130 11.22 1.60 -16.28
CA VAL A 130 10.55 1.78 -17.57
C VAL A 130 11.51 2.49 -18.50
N GLY A 131 12.29 1.71 -19.26
CA GLY A 131 13.41 2.22 -20.06
C GLY A 131 13.08 3.28 -21.11
N SER A 132 11.78 3.52 -21.40
CA SER A 132 11.33 4.60 -22.30
C SER A 132 11.08 5.93 -21.60
N LEU A 133 11.23 6.00 -20.28
CA LEU A 133 10.98 7.23 -19.52
C LEU A 133 12.28 7.88 -19.08
N GLU A 134 12.45 9.14 -19.42
CA GLU A 134 13.55 9.98 -18.95
C GLU A 134 13.37 10.42 -17.48
N LYS A 135 12.13 10.43 -17.00
CA LYS A 135 11.77 10.89 -15.65
C LYS A 135 11.17 9.75 -14.84
N PRO A 136 11.38 9.71 -13.53
CA PRO A 136 10.92 8.62 -12.67
C PRO A 136 9.40 8.67 -12.38
N PHE A 137 8.61 9.13 -13.34
CA PHE A 137 7.15 9.14 -13.22
C PHE A 137 6.47 9.00 -14.57
N VAL A 138 5.26 8.47 -14.55
CA VAL A 138 4.36 8.38 -15.69
C VAL A 138 3.25 9.41 -15.55
N VAL A 139 2.92 10.11 -16.62
CA VAL A 139 1.80 11.04 -16.65
C VAL A 139 0.54 10.31 -17.09
N ARG A 140 -0.39 10.14 -16.17
CA ARG A 140 -1.71 9.58 -16.47
C ARG A 140 -2.66 10.72 -16.83
N LYS A 141 -3.00 10.83 -18.11
CA LYS A 141 -3.94 11.84 -18.61
C LYS A 141 -5.34 11.61 -18.02
N SER A 142 -5.96 12.68 -17.55
CA SER A 142 -7.33 12.61 -17.07
C SER A 142 -8.31 12.51 -18.26
N LYS A 143 -9.21 11.53 -18.20
CA LYS A 143 -10.32 11.42 -19.19
C LYS A 143 -11.41 12.49 -18.97
N LYS A 144 -11.42 13.20 -17.87
CA LYS A 144 -12.40 14.25 -17.56
C LYS A 144 -11.84 15.62 -17.88
N ARG A 145 -12.59 16.41 -18.67
CA ARG A 145 -12.21 17.71 -19.21
C ARG A 145 -11.66 18.73 -18.19
N ASN A 146 -12.07 18.62 -16.92
CA ASN A 146 -11.72 19.56 -15.85
C ASN A 146 -10.84 18.94 -14.74
N ARG A 147 -10.17 17.82 -14.99
CA ARG A 147 -9.23 17.23 -14.02
C ARG A 147 -7.81 17.32 -14.53
N LYS A 148 -6.92 17.74 -13.62
CA LYS A 148 -5.46 17.73 -13.88
C LYS A 148 -4.97 16.30 -14.09
N ASP A 149 -3.98 16.16 -14.92
CA ASP A 149 -3.25 14.90 -15.10
C ASP A 149 -2.64 14.46 -13.76
N THR A 150 -2.50 13.15 -13.58
CA THR A 150 -1.94 12.56 -12.37
C THR A 150 -0.54 12.06 -12.68
N PHE A 151 0.43 12.48 -11.88
CA PHE A 151 1.80 11.97 -11.93
C PHE A 151 1.87 10.71 -11.06
N VAL A 152 2.23 9.59 -11.68
CA VAL A 152 2.41 8.30 -10.99
C VAL A 152 3.91 8.05 -10.87
N PRO A 153 4.51 8.20 -9.68
CA PRO A 153 5.94 7.97 -9.51
C PRO A 153 6.27 6.49 -9.65
N ILE A 154 7.39 6.19 -10.29
CA ILE A 154 7.97 4.85 -10.32
C ILE A 154 8.74 4.66 -9.01
N ASN A 155 8.04 4.16 -8.01
CA ASN A 155 8.62 3.98 -6.69
C ASN A 155 9.16 2.55 -6.54
N GLN A 156 10.47 2.40 -6.45
CA GLN A 156 11.17 1.12 -6.27
C GLN A 156 10.78 0.39 -4.98
N ARG A 157 10.23 1.08 -3.99
CA ARG A 157 9.70 0.48 -2.75
C ARG A 157 8.29 -0.08 -2.90
N ARG A 158 7.55 0.28 -3.96
CA ARG A 158 6.19 -0.22 -4.22
C ARG A 158 6.20 -1.46 -5.11
N LYS A 159 7.06 -2.40 -4.80
CA LYS A 159 7.15 -3.69 -5.51
C LYS A 159 6.46 -4.83 -4.77
N PHE A 160 5.93 -4.57 -3.60
CA PHE A 160 5.24 -5.55 -2.77
C PHE A 160 3.93 -6.01 -3.44
N VAL A 161 3.80 -7.32 -3.61
CA VAL A 161 2.64 -7.96 -4.22
C VAL A 161 1.90 -8.80 -3.20
N ARG A 162 0.58 -8.71 -3.22
CA ARG A 162 -0.32 -9.56 -2.45
C ARG A 162 -1.32 -10.25 -3.36
N ARG A 163 -1.86 -11.37 -2.91
CA ARG A 163 -2.96 -12.08 -3.58
C ARG A 163 -4.24 -11.82 -2.83
N ILE A 164 -5.25 -11.30 -3.54
CA ILE A 164 -6.54 -10.92 -2.94
C ILE A 164 -7.62 -11.85 -3.48
N PHE A 165 -8.28 -12.55 -2.58
CA PHE A 165 -9.48 -13.34 -2.85
C PHE A 165 -10.70 -12.50 -2.51
N TYR A 166 -11.80 -12.74 -3.20
CA TYR A 166 -13.00 -11.93 -3.11
C TYR A 166 -14.21 -12.77 -2.71
N ARG A 167 -15.27 -12.11 -2.21
CA ARG A 167 -16.54 -12.71 -1.78
C ARG A 167 -16.42 -13.72 -0.65
N GLY A 168 -15.36 -13.65 0.13
CA GLY A 168 -15.10 -14.59 1.21
C GLY A 168 -14.86 -16.02 0.71
N ASP A 169 -14.48 -16.22 -0.54
CA ASP A 169 -14.42 -17.51 -1.19
C ASP A 169 -13.04 -17.76 -1.82
N TRP A 170 -12.38 -18.81 -1.36
CA TRP A 170 -11.07 -19.24 -1.84
C TRP A 170 -11.10 -19.88 -3.23
N SER A 171 -12.25 -20.42 -3.65
CA SER A 171 -12.42 -21.11 -4.92
C SER A 171 -12.45 -20.17 -6.12
N LEU A 172 -12.79 -18.89 -5.92
CA LEU A 172 -12.93 -17.90 -6.99
C LEU A 172 -11.60 -17.42 -7.59
N GLY A 173 -10.50 -17.97 -7.16
CA GLY A 173 -9.17 -17.59 -7.61
C GLY A 173 -8.77 -16.17 -7.15
N GLY A 174 -7.58 -16.00 -6.64
CA GLY A 174 -7.11 -14.70 -6.17
C GLY A 174 -6.41 -13.91 -7.28
N ARG A 175 -6.55 -12.58 -7.27
CA ARG A 175 -5.83 -11.66 -8.16
C ARG A 175 -4.61 -11.09 -7.45
N PHE A 176 -3.53 -10.87 -8.19
CA PHE A 176 -2.33 -10.22 -7.67
C PHE A 176 -2.46 -8.70 -7.74
N HIS A 177 -2.12 -8.01 -6.64
CA HIS A 177 -2.19 -6.57 -6.50
C HIS A 177 -0.94 -6.01 -5.80
N GLY A 178 -0.59 -4.77 -6.09
CA GLY A 178 0.35 -3.97 -5.31
C GLY A 178 1.59 -3.52 -6.04
N GLY A 179 2.02 -4.20 -7.09
CA GLY A 179 3.21 -3.80 -7.85
C GLY A 179 3.04 -2.44 -8.54
N VAL A 180 4.10 -1.60 -8.53
CA VAL A 180 4.09 -0.29 -9.19
C VAL A 180 3.70 -0.38 -10.68
N TRP A 181 4.09 -1.46 -11.35
CA TRP A 181 3.76 -1.70 -12.76
C TRP A 181 2.27 -1.84 -13.03
N GLN A 182 1.44 -2.15 -12.04
CA GLN A 182 -0.02 -2.18 -12.19
C GLN A 182 -0.64 -0.78 -12.21
N GLN A 183 0.11 0.24 -11.78
CA GLN A 183 -0.31 1.63 -11.78
C GLN A 183 0.15 2.38 -13.04
N ILE A 184 1.09 1.79 -13.78
CA ILE A 184 1.62 2.32 -15.03
C ILE A 184 0.66 1.97 -16.17
N GLY A 185 0.41 2.90 -17.09
CA GLY A 185 -0.49 2.70 -18.21
C GLY A 185 -0.08 1.53 -19.11
N LYS A 186 -1.04 0.93 -19.79
CA LYS A 186 -0.82 -0.24 -20.67
C LYS A 186 0.17 0.06 -21.79
N GLU A 187 0.28 1.32 -22.22
CA GLU A 187 1.19 1.81 -23.23
C GLU A 187 2.67 1.57 -22.89
N TYR A 188 3.01 1.53 -21.60
CA TYR A 188 4.37 1.26 -21.12
C TYR A 188 4.67 -0.22 -20.88
N SER A 189 3.64 -1.08 -20.93
CA SER A 189 3.78 -2.51 -20.62
C SER A 189 4.84 -3.24 -21.46
N PRO A 190 5.00 -2.99 -22.78
CA PRO A 190 6.05 -3.60 -23.57
C PRO A 190 7.46 -3.18 -23.13
N THR A 191 7.61 -1.94 -22.66
CA THR A 191 8.89 -1.37 -22.22
C THR A 191 9.32 -1.92 -20.88
N ILE A 192 8.39 -2.11 -19.95
CA ILE A 192 8.64 -2.76 -18.66
C ILE A 192 9.17 -4.19 -18.88
N ARG A 193 8.59 -4.93 -19.81
CA ARG A 193 9.02 -6.30 -20.15
C ARG A 193 10.44 -6.36 -20.74
N LYS A 194 10.87 -5.30 -21.44
CA LYS A 194 12.18 -5.23 -22.08
C LYS A 194 13.29 -4.78 -21.13
N SER A 195 12.97 -4.00 -20.11
CA SER A 195 13.98 -3.33 -19.27
C SER A 195 14.49 -4.14 -18.07
N GLY A 196 14.21 -5.43 -18.00
CA GLY A 196 14.84 -6.22 -16.95
C GLY A 196 14.04 -7.37 -16.36
N MET A 197 12.77 -7.45 -16.64
CA MET A 197 12.05 -8.70 -16.40
C MET A 197 12.35 -9.62 -17.58
N SER A 198 13.42 -10.39 -17.48
CA SER A 198 13.63 -11.54 -18.36
C SER A 198 12.35 -12.36 -18.37
N ASN A 199 12.00 -12.93 -19.51
CA ASN A 199 10.81 -13.76 -19.75
C ASN A 199 10.55 -14.92 -18.76
N GLN A 200 11.34 -15.03 -17.70
CA GLN A 200 11.25 -16.06 -16.67
C GLN A 200 10.07 -15.84 -15.69
N PHE A 201 9.46 -14.63 -15.67
CA PHE A 201 8.37 -14.31 -14.73
C PHE A 201 6.97 -14.32 -15.36
N VAL A 202 6.82 -14.74 -16.61
CA VAL A 202 5.54 -14.74 -17.35
C VAL A 202 5.18 -16.16 -17.84
N LYS A 203 5.66 -17.20 -17.17
CA LYS A 203 5.16 -18.58 -17.38
C LYS A 203 4.43 -19.07 -16.14
#